data_cd0581d847ce989641d8e4879ee4dd95
#
_entry.id   cd0581d847ce989641d8e4879ee4dd95
#
_cell.length_a   1.000
_cell.length_b   1.000
_cell.length_c   1.000
_cell.angle_alpha   90.00
_cell.angle_beta   90.00
_cell.angle_gamma   90.00
#
_symmetry.space_group_name_H-M   'P 1'
#
loop_
_entity.id
_entity.type
_entity.pdbx_description
1 polymer ?
#
loop_
_entity_poly.entity_id
_entity_poly.type
_entity_poly.pdbx_seq_one_letter_code
_entity_poly.pdbx_strand_id
1 'polypeptide(L)'
;MISLAVSVRDLSVHYGRRRVFERVTFDVGVGQSLGVIGPNGSGKTTLLRAIAGCLTPRAGEIRINGLAPCDAYERTGVAYFAGDATLPGSVRAMRWGSLGNGDAVTSDTRPIRALSRGTRQLLGLRTALGRQPLGLIVLDEPWEGLDPDAARWLSAILETKRDRGAGVVLSSHRLHDLAGLCDMYLFLLPRQAALIHAHEIAQGAPVTADLLAAAFDRLRGGASSLRAAS
;
A
#
# COMPACT_ATOMS: atom_id res chain seq x y z
N MET A 1 -21.41 -12.74 -5.96
CA MET A 1 -20.92 -11.55 -5.22
C MET A 1 -19.39 -11.61 -5.20
N ILE A 2 -18.74 -10.53 -5.61
CA ILE A 2 -17.26 -10.44 -5.55
C ILE A 2 -16.88 -10.37 -4.06
N SER A 3 -16.02 -11.27 -3.60
CA SER A 3 -15.51 -11.21 -2.24
C SER A 3 -14.51 -10.06 -2.15
N LEU A 4 -14.67 -9.17 -1.17
CA LEU A 4 -13.82 -7.98 -0.99
C LEU A 4 -12.75 -8.26 0.06
N ALA A 5 -11.48 -8.02 -0.30
CA ALA A 5 -10.37 -8.02 0.63
C ALA A 5 -10.36 -6.76 1.51
N VAL A 6 -10.65 -5.60 0.92
CA VAL A 6 -10.89 -4.36 1.66
C VAL A 6 -11.96 -3.51 0.99
N SER A 7 -12.79 -2.91 1.82
CA SER A 7 -13.82 -1.94 1.44
C SER A 7 -13.65 -0.66 2.24
N VAL A 8 -13.61 0.47 1.56
CA VAL A 8 -13.49 1.81 2.15
C VAL A 8 -14.68 2.64 1.70
N ARG A 9 -15.40 3.26 2.66
CA ARG A 9 -16.59 4.06 2.40
C ARG A 9 -16.50 5.44 3.05
N ASP A 10 -16.60 6.48 2.26
CA ASP A 10 -16.63 7.89 2.67
C ASP A 10 -15.55 8.28 3.69
N LEU A 11 -14.36 7.67 3.54
CA LEU A 11 -13.27 7.81 4.48
C LEU A 11 -12.73 9.23 4.49
N SER A 12 -12.68 9.83 5.68
CA SER A 12 -12.16 11.18 5.87
C SER A 12 -11.16 11.19 7.02
N VAL A 13 -9.97 11.77 6.79
CA VAL A 13 -8.90 11.87 7.78
C VAL A 13 -8.41 13.30 7.91
N HIS A 14 -8.32 13.75 9.17
CA HIS A 14 -7.82 15.05 9.56
C HIS A 14 -6.78 14.91 10.67
N TYR A 15 -5.76 15.77 10.68
CA TYR A 15 -4.86 15.98 11.81
C TYR A 15 -5.17 17.34 12.45
N GLY A 16 -5.90 17.32 13.56
CA GLY A 16 -6.47 18.53 14.16
C GLY A 16 -7.38 19.26 13.17
N ARG A 17 -7.02 20.50 12.79
CA ARG A 17 -7.77 21.29 11.81
C ARG A 17 -7.32 21.04 10.36
N ARG A 18 -6.20 20.34 10.14
CA ARG A 18 -5.66 20.07 8.81
C ARG A 18 -6.37 18.85 8.21
N ARG A 19 -7.12 19.08 7.16
CA ARG A 19 -7.69 18.03 6.32
C ARG A 19 -6.59 17.37 5.50
N VAL A 20 -6.55 16.03 5.49
CA VAL A 20 -5.67 15.23 4.64
C VAL A 20 -6.43 14.84 3.37
N PHE A 21 -7.55 14.15 3.51
CA PHE A 21 -8.49 13.82 2.44
C PHE A 21 -9.89 13.64 3.02
N GLU A 22 -10.91 13.67 2.14
CA GLU A 22 -12.32 13.51 2.52
C GLU A 22 -13.06 12.64 1.51
N ARG A 23 -13.99 11.86 2.03
CA ARG A 23 -14.95 11.01 1.31
C ARG A 23 -14.29 10.10 0.27
N VAL A 24 -13.16 9.48 0.63
CA VAL A 24 -12.51 8.48 -0.21
C VAL A 24 -13.30 7.18 -0.13
N THR A 25 -13.70 6.65 -1.29
CA THR A 25 -14.46 5.41 -1.40
C THR A 25 -13.83 4.53 -2.48
N PHE A 26 -13.56 3.27 -2.17
CA PHE A 26 -13.09 2.25 -3.11
C PHE A 26 -13.22 0.84 -2.52
N ASP A 27 -13.15 -0.14 -3.40
CA ASP A 27 -13.09 -1.56 -3.06
C ASP A 27 -11.86 -2.19 -3.69
N VAL A 28 -11.27 -3.17 -2.99
CA VAL A 28 -10.26 -4.09 -3.54
C VAL A 28 -10.76 -5.51 -3.34
N GLY A 29 -10.95 -6.23 -4.41
CA GLY A 29 -11.39 -7.62 -4.39
C GLY A 29 -10.30 -8.57 -3.89
N VAL A 30 -10.70 -9.78 -3.52
CA VAL A 30 -9.80 -10.90 -3.26
C VAL A 30 -8.95 -11.16 -4.51
N GLY A 31 -7.62 -11.23 -4.35
CA GLY A 31 -6.68 -11.39 -5.47
C GLY A 31 -6.46 -10.14 -6.33
N GLN A 32 -7.03 -8.99 -5.96
CA GLN A 32 -6.82 -7.72 -6.67
C GLN A 32 -5.78 -6.83 -5.99
N SER A 33 -5.24 -5.90 -6.78
CA SER A 33 -4.23 -4.94 -6.33
C SER A 33 -4.62 -3.49 -6.64
N LEU A 34 -4.39 -2.62 -5.65
CA LEU A 34 -4.58 -1.17 -5.73
C LEU A 34 -3.25 -0.44 -5.57
N GLY A 35 -2.88 0.37 -6.55
CA GLY A 35 -1.77 1.33 -6.46
C GLY A 35 -2.26 2.70 -5.99
N VAL A 36 -1.70 3.22 -4.90
CA VAL A 36 -2.00 4.56 -4.38
C VAL A 36 -0.92 5.53 -4.86
N ILE A 37 -1.30 6.46 -5.72
CA ILE A 37 -0.42 7.42 -6.39
C ILE A 37 -0.71 8.83 -5.88
N GLY A 38 0.32 9.62 -5.67
CA GLY A 38 0.19 11.03 -5.29
C GLY A 38 1.52 11.64 -4.87
N PRO A 39 1.63 12.98 -4.86
CA PRO A 39 2.83 13.67 -4.44
C PRO A 39 3.12 13.45 -2.95
N ASN A 40 4.33 13.82 -2.51
CA ASN A 40 4.66 13.80 -1.09
C ASN A 40 3.70 14.71 -0.32
N GLY A 41 3.20 14.20 0.82
CA GLY A 41 2.22 14.91 1.63
C GLY A 41 0.77 14.84 1.14
N SER A 42 0.44 14.07 0.08
CA SER A 42 -0.93 13.90 -0.40
C SER A 42 -1.81 13.04 0.52
N GLY A 43 -1.21 12.30 1.46
CA GLY A 43 -1.96 11.46 2.39
C GLY A 43 -1.85 9.95 2.11
N LYS A 44 -0.97 9.48 1.20
CA LYS A 44 -0.79 8.04 0.92
C LYS A 44 -0.56 7.23 2.19
N THR A 45 0.50 7.55 2.94
CA THR A 45 0.81 6.91 4.23
C THR A 45 -0.35 6.99 5.22
N THR A 46 -1.07 8.12 5.26
CA THR A 46 -2.23 8.31 6.12
C THR A 46 -3.37 7.37 5.75
N LEU A 47 -3.65 7.20 4.45
CA LEU A 47 -4.64 6.26 3.95
C LEU A 47 -4.26 4.82 4.30
N LEU A 48 -3.02 4.42 4.03
CA LEU A 48 -2.53 3.08 4.34
C LEU A 48 -2.58 2.77 5.83
N ARG A 49 -2.23 3.74 6.70
CA ARG A 49 -2.37 3.62 8.16
C ARG A 49 -3.81 3.45 8.60
N ALA A 50 -4.74 4.16 7.98
CA ALA A 50 -6.16 4.01 8.28
C ALA A 50 -6.68 2.62 7.88
N ILE A 51 -6.32 2.14 6.68
CA ILE A 51 -6.66 0.78 6.22
C ILE A 51 -6.08 -0.27 7.16
N ALA A 52 -4.81 -0.11 7.57
CA ALA A 52 -4.16 -1.01 8.51
C ALA A 52 -4.66 -0.89 9.96
N GLY A 53 -5.67 -0.05 10.25
CA GLY A 53 -6.17 0.15 11.62
C GLY A 53 -5.22 0.86 12.57
N CYS A 54 -4.09 1.39 12.06
CA CYS A 54 -3.11 2.15 12.84
C CYS A 54 -3.50 3.62 13.04
N LEU A 55 -4.62 4.04 12.48
CA LEU A 55 -5.15 5.40 12.57
C LEU A 55 -6.68 5.36 12.52
N THR A 56 -7.32 6.00 13.50
CA THR A 56 -8.78 6.14 13.50
C THR A 56 -9.19 7.29 12.58
N PRO A 57 -10.01 7.05 11.56
CA PRO A 57 -10.51 8.09 10.69
C PRO A 57 -11.48 9.03 11.42
N ARG A 58 -11.65 10.26 10.91
CA ARG A 58 -12.64 11.21 11.42
C ARG A 58 -14.08 10.80 11.05
N ALA A 59 -14.25 10.24 9.88
CA ALA A 59 -15.52 9.74 9.38
C ALA A 59 -15.28 8.65 8.31
N GLY A 60 -16.33 7.89 8.02
CA GLY A 60 -16.30 6.79 7.08
C GLY A 60 -16.03 5.44 7.73
N GLU A 61 -16.00 4.42 6.92
CA GLU A 61 -15.86 3.04 7.38
C GLU A 61 -14.81 2.29 6.54
N ILE A 62 -14.09 1.38 7.22
CA ILE A 62 -13.16 0.44 6.60
C ILE A 62 -13.56 -0.96 7.05
N ARG A 63 -13.67 -1.88 6.08
CA ARG A 63 -13.88 -3.30 6.34
C ARG A 63 -12.80 -4.11 5.61
N ILE A 64 -12.17 -5.04 6.30
CA ILE A 64 -11.19 -5.98 5.75
C ILE A 64 -11.81 -7.37 5.84
N ASN A 65 -12.06 -8.00 4.69
CA ASN A 65 -12.82 -9.26 4.62
C ASN A 65 -14.14 -9.21 5.43
N GLY A 66 -14.82 -8.07 5.40
CA GLY A 66 -16.07 -7.82 6.13
C GLY A 66 -15.90 -7.49 7.61
N LEU A 67 -14.69 -7.53 8.16
CA LEU A 67 -14.39 -7.28 9.58
C LEU A 67 -13.86 -5.85 9.79
N ALA A 68 -13.96 -5.33 11.02
CA ALA A 68 -13.24 -4.13 11.40
C ALA A 68 -11.70 -4.38 11.34
N PRO A 69 -10.87 -3.36 11.04
CA PRO A 69 -9.43 -3.58 10.87
C PRO A 69 -8.74 -4.27 12.04
N CYS A 70 -9.10 -3.95 13.30
CA CYS A 70 -8.53 -4.61 14.48
C CYS A 70 -8.83 -6.12 14.52
N ASP A 71 -10.04 -6.53 14.17
CA ASP A 71 -10.46 -7.93 14.19
C ASP A 71 -9.85 -8.72 13.01
N ALA A 72 -9.61 -8.04 11.90
CA ALA A 72 -9.07 -8.65 10.70
C ALA A 72 -7.62 -9.15 10.86
N TYR A 73 -6.81 -8.50 11.71
CA TYR A 73 -5.43 -8.92 11.97
C TYR A 73 -5.33 -10.36 12.49
N GLU A 74 -6.22 -10.72 13.40
CA GLU A 74 -6.23 -12.05 14.02
C GLU A 74 -6.94 -13.11 13.16
N ARG A 75 -8.02 -12.71 12.48
CA ARG A 75 -8.94 -13.65 11.84
C ARG A 75 -8.65 -13.93 10.37
N THR A 76 -8.11 -12.95 9.65
CA THR A 76 -7.90 -13.05 8.20
C THR A 76 -6.45 -12.82 7.76
N GLY A 77 -5.61 -12.39 8.67
CA GLY A 77 -4.22 -12.04 8.40
C GLY A 77 -4.09 -10.74 7.61
N VAL A 78 -3.50 -9.72 8.25
CA VAL A 78 -3.16 -8.44 7.61
C VAL A 78 -1.66 -8.23 7.73
N ALA A 79 -0.98 -8.02 6.61
CA ALA A 79 0.40 -7.56 6.59
C ALA A 79 0.43 -6.05 6.36
N TYR A 80 1.03 -5.29 7.29
CA TYR A 80 1.30 -3.88 7.11
C TYR A 80 2.78 -3.59 7.30
N PHE A 81 3.37 -2.87 6.35
CA PHE A 81 4.76 -2.39 6.44
C PHE A 81 4.87 -0.96 5.92
N ALA A 82 5.38 -0.07 6.76
CA ALA A 82 5.48 1.37 6.49
C ALA A 82 6.95 1.84 6.34
N GLY A 83 7.81 0.95 5.83
CA GLY A 83 9.22 1.24 5.56
C GLY A 83 10.17 0.91 6.72
N ASP A 84 11.46 0.92 6.43
CA ASP A 84 12.55 0.48 7.32
C ASP A 84 12.67 1.28 8.62
N ALA A 85 12.25 2.55 8.60
CA ALA A 85 12.28 3.42 9.77
C ALA A 85 11.31 2.99 10.89
N THR A 86 10.33 2.13 10.59
CA THR A 86 9.37 1.61 11.58
C THR A 86 9.90 0.40 12.35
N LEU A 87 11.03 -0.18 11.93
CA LEU A 87 11.61 -1.34 12.59
C LEU A 87 12.31 -0.96 13.90
N PRO A 88 12.21 -1.81 14.95
CA PRO A 88 12.83 -1.54 16.24
C PRO A 88 14.35 -1.71 16.18
N GLY A 89 15.08 -0.61 16.09
CA GLY A 89 16.52 -0.58 15.83
C GLY A 89 17.39 -1.34 16.83
N SER A 90 16.96 -1.51 18.09
CA SER A 90 17.69 -2.25 19.14
C SER A 90 17.51 -3.77 19.07
N VAL A 91 16.49 -4.27 18.37
CA VAL A 91 16.24 -5.70 18.23
C VAL A 91 17.25 -6.32 17.26
N ARG A 92 17.69 -7.56 17.52
CA ARG A 92 18.54 -8.32 16.60
C ARG A 92 17.74 -8.72 15.36
N ALA A 93 18.38 -8.61 14.18
CA ALA A 93 17.72 -8.88 12.90
C ALA A 93 17.16 -10.31 12.82
N MET A 94 17.94 -11.30 13.24
CA MET A 94 17.48 -12.71 13.29
C MET A 94 16.23 -12.89 14.16
N ARG A 95 16.19 -12.24 15.34
CA ARG A 95 15.01 -12.30 16.23
C ARG A 95 13.79 -11.65 15.62
N TRP A 96 13.98 -10.54 14.89
CA TRP A 96 12.86 -9.89 14.17
C TRP A 96 12.37 -10.75 13.02
N GLY A 97 13.31 -11.30 12.22
CA GLY A 97 12.97 -12.17 11.10
C GLY A 97 12.19 -13.42 11.49
N SER A 98 12.44 -13.98 12.68
CA SER A 98 11.70 -15.16 13.18
C SER A 98 10.23 -14.88 13.52
N LEU A 99 9.80 -13.62 13.56
CA LEU A 99 8.38 -13.27 13.73
C LEU A 99 7.54 -13.54 12.47
N GLY A 100 8.17 -13.78 11.31
CA GLY A 100 7.51 -14.24 10.09
C GLY A 100 7.55 -15.76 10.02
N ASN A 101 6.48 -16.47 10.30
CA ASN A 101 6.23 -17.92 10.11
C ASN A 101 7.41 -18.92 10.26
N GLY A 102 8.36 -18.66 11.13
CA GLY A 102 9.33 -19.68 11.58
C GLY A 102 10.55 -19.93 10.69
N ASP A 103 10.51 -19.58 9.40
CA ASP A 103 11.70 -19.64 8.56
C ASP A 103 12.61 -18.44 8.87
N ALA A 104 13.89 -18.70 9.09
CA ALA A 104 14.86 -17.65 9.36
C ALA A 104 14.98 -16.72 8.14
N VAL A 105 14.29 -15.59 8.19
CA VAL A 105 14.34 -14.55 7.14
C VAL A 105 15.78 -14.03 6.96
N THR A 106 16.61 -14.13 8.01
CA THR A 106 18.02 -13.77 8.01
C THR A 106 18.77 -14.49 9.14
N SER A 107 20.02 -14.83 8.91
CA SER A 107 20.98 -15.30 9.93
C SER A 107 21.75 -14.16 10.60
N ASP A 108 21.52 -12.90 10.22
CA ASP A 108 22.24 -11.75 10.76
C ASP A 108 21.89 -11.49 12.22
N THR A 109 22.88 -11.53 13.10
CA THR A 109 22.72 -11.35 14.54
C THR A 109 22.90 -9.91 15.00
N ARG A 110 23.29 -9.00 14.11
CA ARG A 110 23.46 -7.58 14.43
C ARG A 110 22.12 -6.93 14.80
N PRO A 111 22.13 -5.86 15.60
CA PRO A 111 20.93 -5.05 15.82
C PRO A 111 20.47 -4.39 14.51
N ILE A 112 19.17 -4.27 14.32
CA ILE A 112 18.56 -3.74 13.08
C ILE A 112 19.14 -2.37 12.69
N ARG A 113 19.43 -1.49 13.67
CA ARG A 113 20.06 -0.18 13.40
C ARG A 113 21.43 -0.25 12.74
N ALA A 114 22.15 -1.39 12.88
CA ALA A 114 23.48 -1.59 12.29
C ALA A 114 23.44 -2.11 10.84
N LEU A 115 22.25 -2.44 10.33
CA LEU A 115 22.07 -2.86 8.95
C LEU A 115 21.99 -1.65 8.00
N SER A 116 22.31 -1.85 6.72
CA SER A 116 22.03 -0.84 5.69
C SER A 116 20.52 -0.58 5.55
N ARG A 117 20.15 0.57 4.99
CA ARG A 117 18.73 0.90 4.75
C ARG A 117 18.03 -0.18 3.93
N GLY A 118 18.62 -0.59 2.79
CA GLY A 118 18.04 -1.62 1.93
C GLY A 118 17.91 -2.98 2.62
N THR A 119 18.89 -3.37 3.45
CA THR A 119 18.82 -4.62 4.23
C THR A 119 17.70 -4.55 5.27
N ARG A 120 17.53 -3.41 5.95
CA ARG A 120 16.39 -3.22 6.88
C ARG A 120 15.06 -3.28 6.17
N GLN A 121 14.94 -2.61 5.01
CA GLN A 121 13.73 -2.61 4.19
C GLN A 121 13.36 -4.06 3.79
N LEU A 122 14.33 -4.80 3.24
CA LEU A 122 14.11 -6.20 2.84
C LEU A 122 13.75 -7.11 4.03
N LEU A 123 14.43 -6.93 5.18
CA LEU A 123 14.11 -7.66 6.41
C LEU A 123 12.64 -7.42 6.83
N GLY A 124 12.20 -6.16 6.85
CA GLY A 124 10.83 -5.81 7.22
C GLY A 124 9.80 -6.41 6.27
N LEU A 125 10.03 -6.30 4.96
CA LEU A 125 9.17 -6.88 3.93
C LEU A 125 9.07 -8.40 4.05
N ARG A 126 10.21 -9.09 4.16
CA ARG A 126 10.23 -10.56 4.32
C ARG A 126 9.50 -11.00 5.58
N THR A 127 9.68 -10.31 6.69
CA THR A 127 8.98 -10.62 7.94
C THR A 127 7.47 -10.40 7.82
N ALA A 128 7.04 -9.27 7.22
CA ALA A 128 5.63 -8.96 7.05
C ALA A 128 4.93 -9.95 6.09
N LEU A 129 5.57 -10.27 4.96
CA LEU A 129 5.03 -11.14 3.93
C LEU A 129 5.21 -12.64 4.22
N GLY A 130 6.09 -12.99 5.16
CA GLY A 130 6.30 -14.37 5.61
C GLY A 130 5.11 -14.96 6.34
N ARG A 131 4.25 -14.16 6.96
CA ARG A 131 3.05 -14.61 7.68
C ARG A 131 2.03 -15.28 6.75
N GLN A 132 1.27 -16.23 7.30
CA GLN A 132 0.20 -16.95 6.60
C GLN A 132 -0.96 -17.23 7.57
N PRO A 133 -2.22 -17.25 7.14
CA PRO A 133 -2.68 -16.73 5.84
C PRO A 133 -2.60 -15.19 5.78
N LEU A 134 -2.61 -14.62 4.57
CA LEU A 134 -2.73 -13.18 4.38
C LEU A 134 -3.98 -12.90 3.52
N GLY A 135 -4.99 -12.26 4.12
CA GLY A 135 -6.16 -11.77 3.40
C GLY A 135 -5.94 -10.39 2.81
N LEU A 136 -5.07 -9.57 3.44
CA LEU A 136 -4.74 -8.23 2.97
C LEU A 136 -3.26 -7.90 3.19
N ILE A 137 -2.63 -7.30 2.19
CA ILE A 137 -1.27 -6.79 2.22
C ILE A 137 -1.31 -5.28 1.97
N VAL A 138 -0.73 -4.48 2.88
CA VAL A 138 -0.69 -3.02 2.80
C VAL A 138 0.77 -2.59 2.94
N LEU A 139 1.37 -2.03 1.89
CA LEU A 139 2.77 -1.64 1.88
C LEU A 139 2.95 -0.18 1.45
N ASP A 140 3.66 0.58 2.27
CA ASP A 140 3.96 1.99 2.01
C ASP A 140 5.37 2.13 1.45
N GLU A 141 5.50 2.61 0.20
CA GLU A 141 6.75 2.81 -0.55
C GLU A 141 7.69 1.58 -0.50
N PRO A 142 7.21 0.36 -0.80
CA PRO A 142 7.95 -0.86 -0.47
C PRO A 142 9.23 -1.07 -1.29
N TRP A 143 9.36 -0.46 -2.47
CA TRP A 143 10.57 -0.55 -3.30
C TRP A 143 11.67 0.43 -2.90
N GLU A 144 11.40 1.36 -1.98
CA GLU A 144 12.37 2.38 -1.62
C GLU A 144 13.62 1.76 -0.95
N GLY A 145 14.81 2.03 -1.55
CA GLY A 145 16.08 1.53 -1.06
C GLY A 145 16.39 0.06 -1.35
N LEU A 146 15.53 -0.65 -2.07
CA LEU A 146 15.81 -2.00 -2.56
C LEU A 146 16.77 -1.98 -3.75
N ASP A 147 17.66 -2.96 -3.80
CA ASP A 147 18.42 -3.28 -5.00
C ASP A 147 17.52 -3.98 -6.05
N PRO A 148 17.98 -4.12 -7.31
CA PRO A 148 17.19 -4.73 -8.37
C PRO A 148 16.74 -6.18 -8.09
N ASP A 149 17.56 -6.97 -7.37
CA ASP A 149 17.21 -8.36 -7.05
C ASP A 149 16.11 -8.43 -6.00
N ALA A 150 16.23 -7.61 -4.94
CA ALA A 150 15.20 -7.49 -3.91
C ALA A 150 13.88 -6.91 -4.48
N ALA A 151 13.96 -5.97 -5.43
CA ALA A 151 12.78 -5.43 -6.10
C ALA A 151 12.06 -6.50 -6.94
N ARG A 152 12.80 -7.31 -7.71
CA ARG A 152 12.22 -8.46 -8.45
C ARG A 152 11.60 -9.49 -7.52
N TRP A 153 12.29 -9.83 -6.41
CA TRP A 153 11.73 -10.73 -5.40
C TRP A 153 10.40 -10.19 -4.85
N LEU A 154 10.33 -8.88 -4.54
CA LEU A 154 9.11 -8.27 -4.01
C LEU A 154 7.95 -8.39 -5.01
N SER A 155 8.16 -8.05 -6.28
CA SER A 155 7.11 -8.16 -7.30
C SER A 155 6.61 -9.61 -7.44
N ALA A 156 7.51 -10.59 -7.53
CA ALA A 156 7.15 -12.01 -7.66
C ALA A 156 6.38 -12.54 -6.44
N ILE A 157 6.78 -12.14 -5.21
CA ILE A 157 6.06 -12.58 -4.00
C ILE A 157 4.68 -11.96 -3.91
N LEU A 158 4.49 -10.68 -4.32
CA LEU A 158 3.19 -10.04 -4.35
C LEU A 158 2.25 -10.70 -5.35
N GLU A 159 2.71 -11.06 -6.54
CA GLU A 159 1.95 -11.85 -7.53
C GLU A 159 1.51 -13.19 -6.92
N THR A 160 2.46 -13.94 -6.34
CA THR A 160 2.15 -15.22 -5.68
C THR A 160 1.10 -15.10 -4.58
N LYS A 161 1.14 -14.01 -3.78
CA LYS A 161 0.15 -13.78 -2.72
C LYS A 161 -1.22 -13.40 -3.29
N ARG A 162 -1.27 -12.60 -4.35
CA ARG A 162 -2.50 -12.27 -5.08
C ARG A 162 -3.16 -13.53 -5.64
N ASP A 163 -2.39 -14.40 -6.29
CA ASP A 163 -2.88 -15.66 -6.86
C ASP A 163 -3.49 -16.59 -5.78
N ARG A 164 -3.02 -16.43 -4.54
CA ARG A 164 -3.57 -17.13 -3.36
C ARG A 164 -4.74 -16.38 -2.71
N GLY A 165 -5.21 -15.31 -3.32
CA GLY A 165 -6.38 -14.55 -2.89
C GLY A 165 -6.10 -13.38 -1.95
N ALA A 166 -4.85 -13.00 -1.67
CA ALA A 166 -4.59 -11.80 -0.89
C ALA A 166 -4.96 -10.55 -1.69
N GLY A 167 -5.72 -9.62 -1.09
CA GLY A 167 -5.83 -8.26 -1.61
C GLY A 167 -4.55 -7.49 -1.34
N VAL A 168 -4.14 -6.61 -2.27
CA VAL A 168 -2.88 -5.87 -2.14
C VAL A 168 -3.12 -4.37 -2.31
N VAL A 169 -2.67 -3.56 -1.35
CA VAL A 169 -2.68 -2.09 -1.42
C VAL A 169 -1.25 -1.57 -1.30
N LEU A 170 -0.79 -0.87 -2.31
CA LEU A 170 0.59 -0.40 -2.43
C LEU A 170 0.62 1.11 -2.61
N SER A 171 1.55 1.82 -1.97
CA SER A 171 1.87 3.19 -2.35
C SER A 171 3.21 3.27 -3.05
N SER A 172 3.34 4.17 -3.99
CA SER A 172 4.62 4.67 -4.48
C SER A 172 4.50 6.10 -5.00
N HIS A 173 5.58 6.86 -4.88
CA HIS A 173 5.76 8.13 -5.56
C HIS A 173 6.42 7.95 -6.94
N ARG A 174 6.93 6.76 -7.24
CA ARG A 174 7.54 6.39 -8.52
C ARG A 174 6.55 5.54 -9.31
N LEU A 175 6.04 6.08 -10.42
CA LEU A 175 4.99 5.44 -11.22
C LEU A 175 5.41 4.10 -11.81
N HIS A 176 6.71 3.94 -12.14
CA HIS A 176 7.23 2.70 -12.70
C HIS A 176 7.17 1.51 -11.72
N ASP A 177 7.17 1.75 -10.41
CA ASP A 177 7.04 0.68 -9.42
C ASP A 177 5.65 0.04 -9.44
N LEU A 178 4.62 0.80 -9.81
CA LEU A 178 3.22 0.38 -9.82
C LEU A 178 2.72 0.01 -11.22
N ALA A 179 3.43 0.46 -12.26
CA ALA A 179 3.04 0.23 -13.65
C ALA A 179 2.95 -1.27 -13.96
N GLY A 180 1.84 -1.70 -14.54
CA GLY A 180 1.57 -3.09 -14.90
C GLY A 180 1.35 -4.05 -13.72
N LEU A 181 1.50 -3.59 -12.47
CA LEU A 181 1.36 -4.43 -11.27
C LEU A 181 -0.04 -4.37 -10.65
N CYS A 182 -0.75 -3.27 -10.85
CA CYS A 182 -2.02 -3.02 -10.17
C CYS A 182 -3.22 -3.10 -11.12
N ASP A 183 -4.34 -3.64 -10.61
CA ASP A 183 -5.60 -3.75 -11.33
C ASP A 183 -6.36 -2.41 -11.35
N MET A 184 -6.07 -1.55 -10.36
CA MET A 184 -6.64 -0.22 -10.22
C MET A 184 -5.67 0.75 -9.55
N TYR A 185 -5.90 2.04 -9.77
CA TYR A 185 -5.05 3.12 -9.28
C TYR A 185 -5.88 4.20 -8.61
N LEU A 186 -5.56 4.52 -7.36
CA LEU A 186 -6.14 5.61 -6.60
C LEU A 186 -5.19 6.81 -6.63
N PHE A 187 -5.58 7.85 -7.34
CA PHE A 187 -4.83 9.11 -7.39
C PHE A 187 -5.27 10.00 -6.23
N LEU A 188 -4.36 10.24 -5.28
CA LEU A 188 -4.57 11.18 -4.18
C LEU A 188 -3.98 12.54 -4.55
N LEU A 189 -4.86 13.49 -4.82
CA LEU A 189 -4.55 14.88 -5.14
C LEU A 189 -4.97 15.80 -3.98
N PRO A 190 -4.43 17.03 -3.88
CA PRO A 190 -4.91 18.00 -2.91
C PRO A 190 -6.42 18.24 -3.09
N ARG A 191 -7.22 17.83 -2.10
CA ARG A 191 -8.70 17.95 -2.04
C ARG A 191 -9.51 17.01 -2.96
N GLN A 192 -8.88 16.09 -3.65
CA GLN A 192 -9.55 15.16 -4.58
C GLN A 192 -8.90 13.79 -4.52
N ALA A 193 -9.71 12.74 -4.60
CA ALA A 193 -9.26 11.38 -4.87
C ALA A 193 -9.98 10.86 -6.11
N ALA A 194 -9.29 10.17 -6.98
CA ALA A 194 -9.86 9.57 -8.18
C ALA A 194 -9.37 8.12 -8.32
N LEU A 195 -10.31 7.19 -8.43
CA LEU A 195 -10.05 5.78 -8.70
C LEU A 195 -10.21 5.55 -10.20
N ILE A 196 -9.23 4.92 -10.83
CA ILE A 196 -9.26 4.54 -12.24
C ILE A 196 -8.79 3.09 -12.36
N HIS A 197 -9.52 2.27 -13.10
CA HIS A 197 -9.12 0.90 -13.36
C HIS A 197 -8.03 0.80 -14.44
N ALA A 198 -7.17 -0.21 -14.36
CA ALA A 198 -6.08 -0.41 -15.31
C ALA A 198 -6.56 -0.48 -16.76
N HIS A 199 -7.69 -1.15 -17.01
CA HIS A 199 -8.28 -1.27 -18.35
C HIS A 199 -8.76 0.07 -18.94
N GLU A 200 -9.17 1.03 -18.10
CA GLU A 200 -9.56 2.39 -18.53
C GLU A 200 -8.34 3.24 -18.91
N ILE A 201 -7.18 2.97 -18.31
CA ILE A 201 -5.92 3.67 -18.61
C ILE A 201 -5.30 3.14 -19.90
N ALA A 202 -5.22 1.82 -20.06
CA ALA A 202 -4.40 1.17 -21.06
C ALA A 202 -5.18 0.49 -22.21
N GLN A 203 -6.53 0.51 -22.17
CA GLN A 203 -7.41 -0.03 -23.24
C GLN A 203 -7.02 -1.44 -23.72
N GLY A 204 -6.61 -2.32 -22.80
CA GLY A 204 -6.23 -3.69 -23.09
C GLY A 204 -4.73 -3.95 -23.24
N ALA A 205 -3.89 -2.90 -23.26
CA ALA A 205 -2.43 -3.03 -23.18
C ALA A 205 -1.95 -3.04 -21.70
N PRO A 206 -0.69 -3.42 -21.42
CA PRO A 206 -0.12 -3.22 -20.08
C PRO A 206 -0.06 -1.73 -19.70
N VAL A 207 -0.39 -1.40 -18.47
CA VAL A 207 -0.27 -0.03 -17.95
C VAL A 207 1.21 0.32 -17.82
N THR A 208 1.65 1.39 -18.49
CA THR A 208 3.02 1.92 -18.39
C THR A 208 3.10 3.11 -17.45
N ALA A 209 4.32 3.47 -17.02
CA ALA A 209 4.55 4.67 -16.19
C ALA A 209 4.11 5.95 -16.90
N ASP A 210 4.29 6.05 -18.22
CA ASP A 210 3.89 7.20 -19.03
C ASP A 210 2.35 7.36 -19.07
N LEU A 211 1.62 6.25 -19.20
CA LEU A 211 0.16 6.28 -19.13
C LEU A 211 -0.35 6.71 -17.74
N LEU A 212 0.30 6.26 -16.68
CA LEU A 212 0.00 6.72 -15.31
C LEU A 212 0.31 8.20 -15.14
N ALA A 213 1.44 8.69 -15.66
CA ALA A 213 1.79 10.11 -15.65
C ALA A 213 0.75 10.95 -16.39
N ALA A 214 0.36 10.54 -17.60
CA ALA A 214 -0.65 11.23 -18.39
C ALA A 214 -2.03 11.26 -17.68
N ALA A 215 -2.42 10.16 -17.01
CA ALA A 215 -3.64 10.11 -16.21
C ALA A 215 -3.57 11.07 -15.01
N PHE A 216 -2.44 11.09 -14.32
CA PHE A 216 -2.19 11.98 -13.18
C PHE A 216 -2.25 13.47 -13.59
N ASP A 217 -1.62 13.83 -14.71
CA ASP A 217 -1.60 15.23 -15.21
C ASP A 217 -2.99 15.69 -15.67
N ARG A 218 -3.78 14.81 -16.30
CA ARG A 218 -5.18 15.10 -16.66
C ARG A 218 -6.01 15.42 -15.42
N LEU A 219 -5.87 14.62 -14.35
CA LEU A 219 -6.60 14.86 -13.10
C LEU A 219 -6.17 16.16 -12.42
N ARG A 220 -4.87 16.53 -12.48
CA ARG A 220 -4.35 17.82 -11.97
C ARG A 220 -4.85 19.00 -12.79
N GLY A 221 -4.87 18.89 -14.11
CA GLY A 221 -5.34 19.94 -15.02
C GLY A 221 -6.84 20.22 -14.86
N GLY A 222 -7.66 19.19 -14.74
CA GLY A 222 -9.09 19.33 -14.46
C GLY A 222 -9.40 20.02 -13.13
N ALA A 223 -8.58 19.81 -12.10
CA ALA A 223 -8.70 20.50 -10.81
C ALA A 223 -8.29 22.00 -10.88
N SER A 224 -7.44 22.38 -11.83
CA SER A 224 -7.02 23.78 -12.05
C SER A 224 -8.06 24.60 -12.82
N SER A 225 -8.77 23.99 -13.78
CA SER A 225 -9.79 24.67 -14.56
C SER A 225 -11.03 25.05 -13.74
N LEU A 226 -11.35 24.28 -12.69
CA LEU A 226 -12.42 24.61 -11.73
C LEU A 226 -12.07 25.74 -10.77
N ARG A 227 -10.80 26.13 -10.63
CA ARG A 227 -10.36 27.26 -9.80
C ARG A 227 -10.32 28.60 -10.54
N ALA A 228 -10.28 28.59 -11.87
CA ALA A 228 -10.28 29.81 -12.68
C ALA A 228 -11.69 30.36 -12.95
N ALA A 229 -12.76 29.62 -12.53
CA ALA A 229 -14.16 29.94 -12.75
C ALA A 229 -14.94 30.26 -11.45
N SER A 230 -14.21 30.54 -10.32
CA SER A 230 -14.84 30.88 -9.01
C SER A 230 -14.45 32.28 -8.56
#